data_168be3f3314d0f8ea8f65f1fac3df4b9
#
_entry.id   168be3f3314d0f8ea8f65f1fac3df4b9
#
_cell.length_a   1.000
_cell.length_b   1.000
_cell.length_c   1.000
_cell.angle_alpha   90.00
_cell.angle_beta   90.00
_cell.angle_gamma   90.00
#
_symmetry.space_group_name_H-M   'P 1'
#
loop_
_entity.id
_entity.type
_entity.pdbx_description
1 polymer ?
#
loop_
_entity_poly.entity_id
_entity_poly.type
_entity_poly.pdbx_seq_one_letter_code
_entity_poly.pdbx_strand_id
1 'polypeptide(L)'
;MMSQWIENGAFLLPEHLPISLYVASACLSVLDTLGYRSVFWKYPNDIYASGNDFNSAGKIGGILVEPAIRKDSDRGLPMPGWVCGIGLNLLSRQTDSPEGALKRDDLGAHGQNALGLSDLPKERVSGAERGGTLSTGPLKLAADFAGKLREVFLECSEDMVRFHLESRLLWKNRWIVYSLAGRHGVGFVSGLGPGGELRLTDSDGQICFLGAHVRNVRLLTEAGSL
;
A
#
# COMPACT_ATOMS: atom_id res chain seq x y z
N MET A 1 12.28 7.91 -1.43
CA MET A 1 12.15 6.48 -1.11
C MET A 1 12.75 6.23 0.26
N MET A 2 12.06 5.51 1.14
CA MET A 2 12.57 5.06 2.43
C MET A 2 12.81 3.55 2.34
N SER A 3 13.89 3.05 2.90
CA SER A 3 14.17 1.62 2.96
C SER A 3 14.67 1.23 4.35
N GLN A 4 14.31 0.04 4.80
CA GLN A 4 14.73 -0.53 6.06
C GLN A 4 15.11 -1.99 5.89
N TRP A 5 16.19 -2.39 6.57
CA TRP A 5 16.62 -3.76 6.68
C TRP A 5 15.91 -4.46 7.84
N ILE A 6 15.38 -5.65 7.59
CA ILE A 6 14.80 -6.55 8.60
C ILE A 6 15.60 -7.84 8.59
N GLU A 7 16.22 -8.16 9.72
CA GLU A 7 16.99 -9.39 9.88
C GLU A 7 16.09 -10.59 10.14
N ASN A 8 16.39 -11.73 9.51
CA ASN A 8 15.78 -12.99 9.90
C ASN A 8 16.22 -13.33 11.33
N GLY A 9 15.25 -13.52 12.24
CA GLY A 9 15.49 -13.78 13.65
C GLY A 9 15.51 -12.54 14.55
N ALA A 10 15.55 -11.31 14.01
CA ALA A 10 15.33 -10.09 14.78
C ALA A 10 13.86 -9.97 15.24
N PHE A 11 12.94 -10.60 14.50
CA PHE A 11 11.54 -10.75 14.81
C PHE A 11 11.11 -12.21 14.56
N LEU A 12 10.10 -12.68 15.26
CA LEU A 12 9.37 -13.88 14.85
C LEU A 12 8.72 -13.54 13.51
N LEU A 13 9.30 -14.06 12.42
CA LEU A 13 8.69 -13.86 11.11
C LEU A 13 7.29 -14.48 11.10
N PRO A 14 6.32 -13.83 10.46
CA PRO A 14 4.98 -14.36 10.35
C PRO A 14 5.00 -15.72 9.65
N GLU A 15 4.22 -16.65 10.14
CA GLU A 15 4.16 -18.00 9.58
C GLU A 15 3.38 -18.05 8.28
N HIS A 16 2.36 -17.21 8.15
CA HIS A 16 1.40 -17.29 7.05
C HIS A 16 1.27 -16.01 6.23
N LEU A 17 1.43 -14.82 6.84
CA LEU A 17 1.29 -13.56 6.13
C LEU A 17 2.61 -13.07 5.53
N PRO A 18 2.62 -12.63 4.27
CA PRO A 18 3.78 -11.99 3.65
C PRO A 18 4.24 -10.73 4.43
N ILE A 19 5.54 -10.53 4.53
CA ILE A 19 6.15 -9.34 5.19
C ILE A 19 5.59 -8.04 4.61
N SER A 20 5.30 -8.00 3.31
CA SER A 20 4.72 -6.82 2.64
C SER A 20 3.41 -6.34 3.26
N LEU A 21 2.62 -7.23 3.86
CA LEU A 21 1.38 -6.86 4.55
C LEU A 21 1.65 -6.16 5.88
N TYR A 22 2.66 -6.60 6.63
CA TYR A 22 3.11 -5.89 7.84
C TYR A 22 3.62 -4.49 7.50
N VAL A 23 4.39 -4.39 6.43
CA VAL A 23 4.90 -3.09 5.93
C VAL A 23 3.74 -2.19 5.50
N ALA A 24 2.73 -2.73 4.81
CA ALA A 24 1.53 -1.99 4.42
C ALA A 24 0.73 -1.50 5.63
N SER A 25 0.52 -2.38 6.62
CA SER A 25 -0.17 -2.05 7.86
C SER A 25 0.57 -0.95 8.63
N ALA A 26 1.89 -1.04 8.77
CA ALA A 26 2.71 -0.01 9.41
C ALA A 26 2.62 1.32 8.65
N CYS A 27 2.69 1.29 7.32
CA CYS A 27 2.58 2.48 6.49
C CYS A 27 1.23 3.20 6.70
N LEU A 28 0.12 2.48 6.64
CA LEU A 28 -1.20 3.04 6.89
C LEU A 28 -1.33 3.61 8.29
N SER A 29 -0.80 2.90 9.32
CA SER A 29 -0.83 3.37 10.70
C SER A 29 -0.08 4.69 10.90
N VAL A 30 1.08 4.86 10.25
CA VAL A 30 1.82 6.13 10.28
C VAL A 30 1.00 7.24 9.62
N LEU A 31 0.43 6.97 8.45
CA LEU A 31 -0.39 7.96 7.73
C LEU A 31 -1.64 8.35 8.53
N ASP A 32 -2.26 7.40 9.23
CA ASP A 32 -3.37 7.68 10.15
C ASP A 32 -2.96 8.57 11.32
N THR A 33 -1.78 8.33 11.91
CA THR A 33 -1.24 9.16 12.99
C THR A 33 -0.96 10.59 12.52
N LEU A 34 -0.62 10.75 11.25
CA LEU A 34 -0.42 12.06 10.61
C LEU A 34 -1.73 12.73 10.17
N GLY A 35 -2.88 12.09 10.37
CA GLY A 35 -4.21 12.61 10.04
C GLY A 35 -4.70 12.31 8.63
N TYR A 36 -4.00 11.46 7.87
CA TYR A 36 -4.41 11.07 6.52
C TYR A 36 -5.37 9.87 6.53
N ARG A 37 -6.65 10.12 6.82
CA ARG A 37 -7.68 9.06 6.95
C ARG A 37 -8.19 8.52 5.61
N SER A 38 -8.10 9.31 4.56
CA SER A 38 -8.57 8.94 3.20
C SER A 38 -7.52 8.18 2.40
N VAL A 39 -6.68 7.39 3.09
CA VAL A 39 -5.65 6.56 2.47
C VAL A 39 -6.05 5.10 2.54
N PHE A 40 -5.85 4.38 1.46
CA PHE A 40 -6.25 2.99 1.27
C PHE A 40 -5.08 2.17 0.74
N TRP A 41 -5.10 0.90 1.02
CA TRP A 41 -4.18 -0.07 0.45
C TRP A 41 -4.81 -0.76 -0.75
N LYS A 42 -4.18 -0.66 -1.91
CA LYS A 42 -4.56 -1.40 -3.11
C LYS A 42 -3.66 -2.63 -3.23
N TYR A 43 -4.28 -3.78 -3.19
CA TYR A 43 -3.59 -5.06 -3.34
C TYR A 43 -2.77 -5.11 -4.65
N PRO A 44 -1.51 -5.65 -4.64
CA PRO A 44 -0.84 -6.21 -3.48
C PRO A 44 0.04 -5.21 -2.70
N ASN A 45 0.44 -4.06 -3.26
CA ASN A 45 1.55 -3.27 -2.73
C ASN A 45 1.46 -1.77 -2.98
N ASP A 46 0.32 -1.28 -3.41
CA ASP A 46 0.15 0.14 -3.72
C ASP A 46 -0.62 0.89 -2.63
N ILE A 47 -0.24 2.14 -2.40
CA ILE A 47 -0.93 3.06 -1.50
C ILE A 47 -1.67 4.10 -2.34
N TYR A 48 -2.95 4.23 -2.07
CA TYR A 48 -3.87 5.12 -2.78
C TYR A 48 -4.53 6.09 -1.83
N ALA A 49 -4.90 7.24 -2.36
CA ALA A 49 -5.83 8.14 -1.70
C ALA A 49 -7.13 8.22 -2.49
N SER A 50 -8.22 8.33 -1.78
CA SER A 50 -9.54 8.51 -2.37
C SER A 50 -10.33 9.52 -1.54
N GLY A 51 -11.05 10.40 -2.21
CA GLY A 51 -12.11 11.17 -1.59
C GLY A 51 -13.36 10.32 -1.35
N ASN A 52 -14.52 10.94 -1.42
CA ASN A 52 -15.81 10.24 -1.28
C ASN A 52 -16.14 9.34 -2.47
N ASP A 53 -15.46 9.52 -3.59
CA ASP A 53 -15.64 8.74 -4.81
C ASP A 53 -14.39 7.91 -5.12
N PHE A 54 -14.52 6.57 -5.01
CA PHE A 54 -13.44 5.63 -5.33
C PHE A 54 -13.06 5.59 -6.82
N ASN A 55 -13.87 6.17 -7.72
CA ASN A 55 -13.53 6.29 -9.14
C ASN A 55 -12.40 7.32 -9.36
N SER A 56 -12.26 8.28 -8.45
CA SER A 56 -11.23 9.30 -8.46
C SER A 56 -9.99 8.94 -7.63
N ALA A 57 -9.90 7.70 -7.14
CA ALA A 57 -8.75 7.27 -6.35
C ALA A 57 -7.44 7.40 -7.13
N GLY A 58 -6.44 8.04 -6.51
CA GLY A 58 -5.11 8.24 -7.09
C GLY A 58 -4.01 7.54 -6.30
N LYS A 59 -2.98 7.11 -7.00
CA LYS A 59 -1.81 6.47 -6.37
C LYS A 59 -0.95 7.54 -5.69
N ILE A 60 -0.68 7.37 -4.40
CA ILE A 60 0.22 8.22 -3.61
C ILE A 60 1.53 7.52 -3.26
N GLY A 61 1.63 6.23 -3.47
CA GLY A 61 2.85 5.51 -3.15
C GLY A 61 2.79 4.03 -3.45
N GLY A 62 3.86 3.34 -3.07
CA GLY A 62 3.98 1.90 -3.20
C GLY A 62 5.01 1.31 -2.25
N ILE A 63 4.89 0.01 -2.03
CA ILE A 63 5.71 -0.78 -1.12
C ILE A 63 6.45 -1.82 -1.95
N LEU A 64 7.74 -1.97 -1.67
CA LEU A 64 8.59 -3.01 -2.24
C LEU A 64 9.26 -3.76 -1.10
N VAL A 65 9.12 -5.08 -1.10
CA VAL A 65 9.80 -5.96 -0.14
C VAL A 65 10.56 -7.00 -0.93
N GLU A 66 11.86 -7.06 -0.71
CA GLU A 66 12.76 -7.95 -1.42
C GLU A 66 13.62 -8.74 -0.44
N PRO A 67 13.82 -10.06 -0.66
CA PRO A 67 14.81 -10.82 0.10
C PRO A 67 16.21 -10.28 -0.24
N ALA A 68 17.07 -10.21 0.76
CA ALA A 68 18.44 -9.74 0.57
C ALA A 68 19.39 -10.45 1.55
N ILE A 69 20.67 -10.41 1.23
CA ILE A 69 21.73 -10.95 2.07
C ILE A 69 22.69 -9.81 2.41
N ARG A 70 22.89 -9.58 3.69
CA ARG A 70 23.91 -8.65 4.21
C ARG A 70 25.07 -9.45 4.78
N LYS A 71 26.26 -8.92 4.72
CA LYS A 71 27.38 -9.47 5.49
C LYS A 71 27.33 -8.90 6.90
N ASP A 72 27.43 -9.78 7.90
CA ASP A 72 27.67 -9.36 9.27
C ASP A 72 28.98 -8.59 9.32
N SER A 73 28.97 -7.37 9.89
CA SER A 73 30.15 -6.52 10.00
C SER A 73 31.28 -7.17 10.84
N ASP A 74 30.91 -7.95 11.87
CA ASP A 74 31.84 -8.46 12.86
C ASP A 74 32.36 -9.86 12.51
N ARG A 75 31.54 -10.68 11.86
CA ARG A 75 31.84 -12.08 11.57
C ARG A 75 32.01 -12.38 10.09
N GLY A 76 31.68 -11.45 9.20
CA GLY A 76 31.73 -11.62 7.75
C GLY A 76 30.77 -12.68 7.22
N LEU A 77 29.87 -13.22 8.06
CA LEU A 77 28.92 -14.26 7.68
C LEU A 77 27.72 -13.67 6.93
N PRO A 78 27.16 -14.41 5.97
CA PRO A 78 25.95 -13.96 5.30
C PRO A 78 24.76 -13.98 6.26
N MET A 79 24.07 -12.84 6.35
CA MET A 79 22.85 -12.67 7.13
C MET A 79 21.69 -12.48 6.18
N PRO A 80 20.82 -13.49 6.01
CA PRO A 80 19.62 -13.36 5.22
C PRO A 80 18.62 -12.41 5.92
N GLY A 81 17.90 -11.65 5.14
CA GLY A 81 16.90 -10.71 5.63
C GLY A 81 16.08 -10.13 4.50
N TRP A 82 15.40 -9.04 4.78
CA TRP A 82 14.50 -8.37 3.85
C TRP A 82 14.82 -6.88 3.80
N VAL A 83 14.78 -6.32 2.60
CA VAL A 83 14.78 -4.87 2.39
C VAL A 83 13.36 -4.43 2.11
N CYS A 84 12.86 -3.57 2.97
CA CYS A 84 11.52 -2.99 2.82
C CYS A 84 11.64 -1.54 2.37
N GLY A 85 11.18 -1.25 1.17
CA GLY A 85 11.14 0.09 0.59
C GLY A 85 9.73 0.64 0.55
N ILE A 86 9.55 1.92 0.92
CA ILE A 86 8.31 2.66 0.74
C ILE A 86 8.61 3.92 -0.05
N GLY A 87 7.90 4.07 -1.17
CA GLY A 87 7.87 5.29 -1.94
C GLY A 87 6.56 6.02 -1.69
N LEU A 88 6.61 7.28 -1.22
CA LEU A 88 5.44 8.13 -1.08
C LEU A 88 5.65 9.45 -1.84
N ASN A 89 4.65 9.86 -2.58
CA ASN A 89 4.60 11.17 -3.21
C ASN A 89 4.23 12.19 -2.13
N LEU A 90 5.19 13.01 -1.71
CA LEU A 90 4.94 14.03 -0.67
C LEU A 90 4.24 15.26 -1.25
N LEU A 91 4.59 15.64 -2.47
CA LEU A 91 4.04 16.79 -3.19
C LEU A 91 3.33 16.33 -4.44
N SER A 92 2.26 17.03 -4.83
CA SER A 92 1.67 16.87 -6.16
C SER A 92 2.69 17.28 -7.23
N ARG A 93 2.67 16.59 -8.35
CA ARG A 93 3.25 17.14 -9.57
C ARG A 93 2.30 18.21 -10.09
N GLN A 94 2.47 19.47 -9.67
CA GLN A 94 1.84 20.56 -10.40
C GLN A 94 2.47 20.60 -11.79
N THR A 95 1.68 20.25 -12.79
CA THR A 95 2.02 20.52 -14.19
C THR A 95 1.71 21.99 -14.46
N ASP A 96 2.54 22.89 -13.95
CA ASP A 96 2.43 24.35 -14.18
C ASP A 96 2.84 24.76 -15.60
N SER A 97 3.04 23.82 -16.51
CA SER A 97 3.34 24.11 -17.91
C SER A 97 2.18 23.72 -18.81
N PRO A 98 1.53 24.68 -19.49
CA PRO A 98 0.61 24.38 -20.59
C PRO A 98 1.27 23.56 -21.71
N GLU A 99 2.61 23.60 -21.81
CA GLU A 99 3.40 22.84 -22.79
C GLU A 99 3.95 21.50 -22.26
N GLY A 100 3.85 21.27 -20.93
CA GLY A 100 4.37 20.07 -20.27
C GLY A 100 3.29 19.09 -19.80
N ALA A 101 2.07 19.20 -20.29
CA ALA A 101 1.08 18.13 -20.13
C ALA A 101 1.65 16.88 -20.80
N LEU A 102 2.37 16.06 -20.00
CA LEU A 102 2.71 14.70 -20.39
C LEU A 102 1.45 14.10 -20.99
N LYS A 103 1.50 13.77 -22.28
CA LYS A 103 0.39 13.13 -22.97
C LYS A 103 -0.04 11.96 -22.12
N ARG A 104 -1.31 11.70 -22.01
CA ARG A 104 -1.88 10.56 -21.23
C ARG A 104 -1.15 9.24 -21.51
N ASP A 105 -0.47 9.13 -22.63
CA ASP A 105 0.33 7.99 -23.06
C ASP A 105 1.66 7.84 -22.30
N ASP A 106 2.21 8.92 -21.72
CA ASP A 106 3.46 8.91 -20.93
C ASP A 106 3.24 8.57 -19.43
N LEU A 107 2.00 8.60 -18.98
CA LEU A 107 1.59 8.15 -17.63
C LEU A 107 1.40 6.62 -17.63
N GLY A 108 2.42 5.85 -17.99
CA GLY A 108 2.42 4.38 -18.04
C GLY A 108 1.03 3.74 -18.15
N ALA A 109 0.86 2.57 -18.70
CA ALA A 109 -0.37 1.88 -19.14
C ALA A 109 -1.62 1.91 -18.20
N HIS A 110 -1.67 2.77 -17.20
CA HIS A 110 -2.71 2.77 -16.17
C HIS A 110 -3.49 4.07 -16.00
N GLY A 111 -3.18 5.16 -16.70
CA GLY A 111 -4.01 6.39 -16.69
C GLY A 111 -4.41 6.91 -15.29
N GLN A 112 -3.69 6.53 -14.25
CA GLN A 112 -4.03 6.83 -12.85
C GLN A 112 -3.33 8.12 -12.44
N ASN A 113 -4.10 9.08 -11.95
CA ASN A 113 -3.58 10.33 -11.43
C ASN A 113 -2.63 10.03 -10.26
N ALA A 114 -1.38 10.49 -10.37
CA ALA A 114 -0.46 10.49 -9.25
C ALA A 114 -0.82 11.66 -8.33
N LEU A 115 -1.22 11.36 -7.11
CA LEU A 115 -1.50 12.35 -6.07
C LEU A 115 -0.30 12.47 -5.15
N GLY A 116 -0.15 13.64 -4.51
CA GLY A 116 0.77 13.84 -3.41
C GLY A 116 0.04 13.89 -2.07
N LEU A 117 0.74 13.63 -0.96
CA LEU A 117 0.18 13.80 0.38
C LEU A 117 -0.27 15.23 0.65
N SER A 118 0.38 16.20 -0.01
CA SER A 118 -0.03 17.63 0.07
C SER A 118 -1.43 17.92 -0.46
N ASP A 119 -1.97 17.04 -1.32
CA ASP A 119 -3.29 17.21 -1.94
C ASP A 119 -4.42 16.66 -1.05
N LEU A 120 -4.05 15.92 -0.01
CA LEU A 120 -5.03 15.24 0.83
C LEU A 120 -5.46 16.09 2.02
N PRO A 121 -6.76 16.04 2.36
CA PRO A 121 -7.23 16.67 3.58
C PRO A 121 -6.62 15.98 4.79
N LYS A 122 -6.16 16.78 5.75
CA LYS A 122 -5.77 16.29 7.07
C LYS A 122 -6.93 16.42 8.04
N GLU A 123 -7.33 15.35 8.63
CA GLU A 123 -8.24 15.38 9.78
C GLU A 123 -7.47 15.80 11.04
N ARG A 124 -8.12 16.60 11.89
CA ARG A 124 -7.53 16.97 13.17
C ARG A 124 -7.49 15.74 14.07
N VAL A 125 -6.29 15.28 14.38
CA VAL A 125 -6.10 14.30 15.44
C VAL A 125 -6.24 15.04 16.77
N SER A 126 -7.20 14.64 17.61
CA SER A 126 -7.40 15.21 18.94
C SER A 126 -6.12 15.03 19.77
N GLY A 127 -5.49 16.14 20.17
CA GLY A 127 -4.24 16.15 20.93
C GLY A 127 -2.99 16.58 20.16
N ALA A 128 -3.05 16.75 18.83
CA ALA A 128 -1.93 17.31 18.08
C ALA A 128 -1.95 18.85 18.12
N GLU A 129 -0.79 19.44 18.39
CA GLU A 129 -0.61 20.90 18.42
C GLU A 129 -1.05 21.55 17.10
N ARG A 130 -1.62 22.75 17.24
CA ARG A 130 -2.13 23.55 16.11
C ARG A 130 -0.99 23.94 15.16
N GLY A 131 -1.19 23.61 13.90
CA GLY A 131 -0.52 24.31 12.81
C GLY A 131 0.71 23.58 12.28
N GLY A 132 0.52 22.89 11.16
CA GLY A 132 1.67 22.42 10.40
C GLY A 132 1.28 21.97 9.02
N THR A 133 1.52 22.80 8.02
CA THR A 133 2.16 22.34 6.78
C THR A 133 3.08 21.17 7.14
N LEU A 134 3.19 20.14 6.29
CA LEU A 134 4.09 18.98 6.46
C LEU A 134 5.41 19.35 7.19
N SER A 135 5.36 19.59 8.50
CA SER A 135 6.55 19.89 9.32
C SER A 135 7.35 18.63 9.59
N THR A 136 6.81 17.49 9.18
CA THR A 136 7.47 16.19 9.27
C THR A 136 8.37 16.05 8.06
N GLY A 137 9.62 16.45 8.19
CA GLY A 137 10.62 16.23 7.15
C GLY A 137 10.74 14.72 6.80
N PRO A 138 11.27 14.39 5.61
CA PRO A 138 11.40 12.99 5.16
C PRO A 138 12.11 12.07 6.17
N LEU A 139 13.07 12.58 6.91
CA LEU A 139 13.82 11.82 7.93
C LEU A 139 12.92 11.44 9.12
N LYS A 140 12.08 12.38 9.59
CA LYS A 140 11.15 12.07 10.68
C LYS A 140 10.11 11.06 10.24
N LEU A 141 9.57 11.20 9.04
CA LEU A 141 8.64 10.22 8.47
C LEU A 141 9.27 8.84 8.37
N ALA A 142 10.54 8.75 7.98
CA ALA A 142 11.28 7.49 7.94
C ALA A 142 11.46 6.88 9.33
N ALA A 143 11.76 7.69 10.33
CA ALA A 143 11.90 7.23 11.72
C ALA A 143 10.56 6.76 12.31
N ASP A 144 9.49 7.51 12.08
CA ASP A 144 8.13 7.15 12.53
C ASP A 144 7.70 5.83 11.88
N PHE A 145 8.00 5.64 10.59
CA PHE A 145 7.72 4.40 9.89
C PHE A 145 8.54 3.22 10.45
N ALA A 146 9.84 3.40 10.68
CA ALA A 146 10.70 2.35 11.24
C ALA A 146 10.23 1.92 12.64
N GLY A 147 9.85 2.88 13.49
CA GLY A 147 9.28 2.62 14.81
C GLY A 147 7.96 1.85 14.73
N LYS A 148 7.04 2.28 13.87
CA LYS A 148 5.74 1.63 13.68
C LYS A 148 5.88 0.24 13.07
N LEU A 149 6.79 0.04 12.14
CA LEU A 149 7.05 -1.27 11.56
C LEU A 149 7.51 -2.26 12.62
N ARG A 150 8.43 -1.82 13.51
CA ARG A 150 8.88 -2.64 14.64
C ARG A 150 7.72 -3.00 15.58
N GLU A 151 6.87 -2.03 15.94
CA GLU A 151 5.68 -2.25 16.77
C GLU A 151 4.75 -3.29 16.13
N VAL A 152 4.42 -3.12 14.84
CA VAL A 152 3.53 -4.03 14.13
C VAL A 152 4.08 -5.46 14.09
N PHE A 153 5.39 -5.64 13.90
CA PHE A 153 6.01 -6.97 13.94
C PHE A 153 6.05 -7.60 15.33
N LEU A 154 6.19 -6.82 16.39
CA LEU A 154 6.36 -7.33 17.75
C LEU A 154 5.02 -7.53 18.48
N GLU A 155 4.02 -6.71 18.16
CA GLU A 155 2.81 -6.57 18.99
C GLU A 155 1.54 -6.99 18.27
N CYS A 156 1.54 -7.00 16.91
CA CYS A 156 0.34 -7.34 16.16
C CYS A 156 0.33 -8.81 15.73
N SER A 157 -0.76 -9.50 16.03
CA SER A 157 -1.03 -10.81 15.45
C SER A 157 -1.32 -10.70 13.95
N GLU A 158 -1.18 -11.82 13.21
CA GLU A 158 -1.54 -11.88 11.79
C GLU A 158 -3.00 -11.46 11.53
N ASP A 159 -3.91 -11.84 12.42
CA ASP A 159 -5.31 -11.43 12.34
C ASP A 159 -5.51 -9.93 12.49
N MET A 160 -4.76 -9.28 13.40
CA MET A 160 -4.81 -7.82 13.56
C MET A 160 -4.30 -7.11 12.30
N VAL A 161 -3.20 -7.57 11.74
CA VAL A 161 -2.65 -7.02 10.48
C VAL A 161 -3.65 -7.20 9.34
N ARG A 162 -4.22 -8.40 9.19
CA ARG A 162 -5.22 -8.68 8.15
C ARG A 162 -6.47 -7.82 8.32
N PHE A 163 -7.03 -7.75 9.53
CA PHE A 163 -8.20 -6.93 9.82
C PHE A 163 -7.96 -5.45 9.51
N HIS A 164 -6.80 -4.92 9.92
CA HIS A 164 -6.42 -3.53 9.63
C HIS A 164 -6.36 -3.29 8.12
N LEU A 165 -5.69 -4.15 7.36
CA LEU A 165 -5.60 -4.03 5.91
C LEU A 165 -6.95 -4.19 5.22
N GLU A 166 -7.79 -5.11 5.67
CA GLU A 166 -9.15 -5.26 5.14
C GLU A 166 -10.02 -4.03 5.37
N SER A 167 -9.86 -3.35 6.51
CA SER A 167 -10.59 -2.11 6.80
C SER A 167 -10.20 -0.96 5.87
N ARG A 168 -9.00 -1.04 5.28
CA ARG A 168 -8.40 -0.04 4.39
C ARG A 168 -8.20 -0.57 2.97
N LEU A 169 -8.81 -1.70 2.64
CA LEU A 169 -8.66 -2.32 1.33
C LEU A 169 -9.42 -1.49 0.27
N LEU A 170 -8.67 -0.97 -0.69
CA LEU A 170 -9.26 -0.22 -1.81
C LEU A 170 -10.20 -1.15 -2.59
N TRP A 171 -11.36 -0.63 -2.92
CA TRP A 171 -12.45 -1.33 -3.62
C TRP A 171 -13.04 -2.54 -2.88
N LYS A 172 -12.86 -2.66 -1.58
CA LYS A 172 -13.62 -3.63 -0.78
C LYS A 172 -15.12 -3.43 -1.03
N ASN A 173 -15.84 -4.52 -1.18
CA ASN A 173 -17.26 -4.57 -1.55
C ASN A 173 -17.57 -3.92 -2.93
N ARG A 174 -16.64 -4.06 -3.89
CA ARG A 174 -16.82 -3.61 -5.27
C ARG A 174 -16.37 -4.69 -6.25
N TRP A 175 -16.92 -4.63 -7.45
CA TRP A 175 -16.50 -5.45 -8.57
C TRP A 175 -15.21 -4.87 -9.18
N ILE A 176 -14.26 -5.73 -9.46
CA ILE A 176 -13.00 -5.39 -10.10
C ILE A 176 -12.76 -6.26 -11.33
N VAL A 177 -11.94 -5.74 -12.24
CA VAL A 177 -11.29 -6.54 -13.29
C VAL A 177 -9.84 -6.73 -12.91
N TYR A 178 -9.28 -7.87 -13.27
CA TYR A 178 -7.88 -8.19 -13.01
C TYR A 178 -7.27 -9.05 -14.11
N SER A 179 -5.95 -9.16 -14.12
CA SER A 179 -5.22 -10.09 -14.99
C SER A 179 -4.39 -11.05 -14.14
N LEU A 180 -4.47 -12.34 -14.43
CA LEU A 180 -3.66 -13.38 -13.82
C LEU A 180 -3.13 -14.30 -14.92
N ALA A 181 -1.81 -14.44 -15.01
CA ALA A 181 -1.13 -15.26 -16.02
C ALA A 181 -1.63 -15.01 -17.47
N GLY A 182 -1.85 -13.72 -17.81
CA GLY A 182 -2.33 -13.30 -19.13
C GLY A 182 -3.82 -13.47 -19.38
N ARG A 183 -4.58 -14.03 -18.43
CA ARG A 183 -6.03 -14.14 -18.50
C ARG A 183 -6.70 -13.01 -17.72
N HIS A 184 -7.79 -12.49 -18.27
CA HIS A 184 -8.62 -11.49 -17.59
C HIS A 184 -9.71 -12.19 -16.77
N GLY A 185 -10.01 -11.62 -15.62
CA GLY A 185 -11.09 -12.07 -14.74
C GLY A 185 -11.84 -10.89 -14.14
N VAL A 186 -13.03 -11.19 -13.64
CA VAL A 186 -13.89 -10.25 -12.91
C VAL A 186 -14.25 -10.90 -11.58
N GLY A 187 -14.32 -10.10 -10.51
CA GLY A 187 -14.71 -10.61 -9.21
C GLY A 187 -15.06 -9.49 -8.23
N PHE A 188 -15.90 -9.84 -7.27
CA PHE A 188 -16.29 -8.97 -6.18
C PHE A 188 -15.29 -9.08 -5.02
N VAL A 189 -14.67 -7.97 -4.61
CA VAL A 189 -13.69 -7.95 -3.54
C VAL A 189 -14.38 -8.17 -2.19
N SER A 190 -14.20 -9.35 -1.61
CA SER A 190 -14.82 -9.73 -0.34
C SER A 190 -13.88 -9.61 0.86
N GLY A 191 -12.57 -9.42 0.66
CA GLY A 191 -11.58 -9.23 1.73
C GLY A 191 -10.24 -9.87 1.42
N LEU A 192 -9.58 -10.39 2.46
CA LEU A 192 -8.32 -11.13 2.37
C LEU A 192 -8.52 -12.59 2.78
N GLY A 193 -7.72 -13.47 2.19
CA GLY A 193 -7.58 -14.86 2.60
C GLY A 193 -6.66 -15.03 3.81
N PRO A 194 -6.56 -16.28 4.33
CA PRO A 194 -5.72 -16.58 5.50
C PRO A 194 -4.24 -16.24 5.28
N GLY A 195 -3.70 -16.50 4.10
CA GLY A 195 -2.31 -16.17 3.72
C GLY A 195 -2.16 -14.75 3.15
N GLY A 196 -3.17 -13.90 3.30
CA GLY A 196 -3.13 -12.51 2.83
C GLY A 196 -3.41 -12.33 1.33
N GLU A 197 -3.89 -13.36 0.65
CA GLU A 197 -4.34 -13.26 -0.75
C GLU A 197 -5.58 -12.39 -0.87
N LEU A 198 -5.77 -11.73 -2.01
CA LEU A 198 -7.01 -11.02 -2.27
C LEU A 198 -8.15 -12.02 -2.46
N ARG A 199 -9.16 -11.98 -1.61
CA ARG A 199 -10.34 -12.83 -1.68
C ARG A 199 -11.42 -12.19 -2.54
N LEU A 200 -11.80 -12.89 -3.60
CA LEU A 200 -12.86 -12.50 -4.50
C LEU A 200 -14.00 -13.50 -4.47
N THR A 201 -15.20 -13.02 -4.77
CA THR A 201 -16.38 -13.82 -5.06
C THR A 201 -16.77 -13.57 -6.52
N ASP A 202 -16.95 -14.61 -7.31
CA ASP A 202 -17.39 -14.49 -8.70
C ASP A 202 -18.93 -14.32 -8.82
N SER A 203 -19.42 -14.25 -10.05
CA SER A 203 -20.87 -14.13 -10.33
C SER A 203 -21.69 -15.31 -9.85
N ASP A 204 -21.08 -16.48 -9.73
CA ASP A 204 -21.73 -17.74 -9.32
C ASP A 204 -21.63 -17.95 -7.80
N GLY A 205 -21.06 -16.97 -7.08
CA GLY A 205 -20.87 -17.02 -5.64
C GLY A 205 -19.67 -17.85 -5.19
N GLN A 206 -18.82 -18.31 -6.13
CA GLN A 206 -17.62 -19.08 -5.79
C GLN A 206 -16.51 -18.14 -5.31
N ILE A 207 -15.77 -18.60 -4.31
CA ILE A 207 -14.66 -17.87 -3.72
C ILE A 207 -13.36 -18.27 -4.42
N CYS A 208 -12.61 -17.28 -4.87
CA CYS A 208 -11.24 -17.47 -5.34
C CYS A 208 -10.26 -16.55 -4.61
N PHE A 209 -8.99 -16.97 -4.58
CA PHE A 209 -7.91 -16.25 -3.92
C PHE A 209 -6.85 -15.85 -4.95
N LEU A 210 -6.53 -14.57 -5.00
CA LEU A 210 -5.51 -14.03 -5.90
C LEU A 210 -4.25 -13.68 -5.13
N GLY A 211 -3.15 -14.35 -5.45
CA GLY A 211 -1.82 -14.04 -4.90
C GLY A 211 -1.22 -12.76 -5.49
N ALA A 212 -0.02 -12.39 -5.01
CA ALA A 212 0.67 -11.15 -5.38
C ALA A 212 1.07 -11.04 -6.87
N HIS A 213 0.91 -12.11 -7.65
CA HIS A 213 1.18 -12.10 -9.10
C HIS A 213 0.04 -11.51 -9.93
N VAL A 214 -1.09 -11.18 -9.31
CA VAL A 214 -2.19 -10.50 -10.00
C VAL A 214 -1.72 -9.13 -10.53
N ARG A 215 -2.20 -8.78 -11.73
CA ARG A 215 -1.86 -7.53 -12.41
C ARG A 215 -3.14 -6.82 -12.84
N ASN A 216 -2.98 -5.53 -13.17
CA ASN A 216 -4.05 -4.72 -13.76
C ASN A 216 -5.37 -4.71 -12.95
N VAL A 217 -5.25 -4.75 -11.63
CA VAL A 217 -6.43 -4.68 -10.75
C VAL A 217 -7.05 -3.28 -10.86
N ARG A 218 -8.30 -3.21 -11.32
CA ARG A 218 -9.03 -1.97 -11.56
C ARG A 218 -10.49 -2.12 -11.13
N LEU A 219 -11.11 -1.01 -10.75
CA LEU A 219 -12.55 -0.98 -10.52
C LEU A 219 -13.30 -1.29 -11.83
N LEU A 220 -14.29 -2.17 -11.76
CA LEU A 220 -15.22 -2.37 -12.86
C LEU A 220 -16.20 -1.20 -12.86
N THR A 221 -16.15 -0.37 -13.92
CA THR A 221 -17.09 0.72 -14.14
C THR A 221 -18.13 0.28 -15.17
N GLU A 222 -19.34 0.80 -15.09
CA GLU A 222 -20.43 0.46 -16.03
C GLU A 222 -20.08 0.70 -17.51
N ALA A 223 -19.10 1.56 -17.79
CA ALA A 223 -18.60 1.81 -19.14
C ALA A 223 -17.69 0.69 -19.70
N GLY A 224 -17.35 -0.31 -18.91
CA GLY A 224 -16.46 -1.41 -19.25
C GLY A 224 -17.14 -2.77 -19.38
N SER A 225 -18.42 -2.82 -19.79
CA SER A 225 -19.02 -4.09 -20.24
C SER A 225 -18.22 -4.61 -21.44
N LEU A 226 -17.67 -5.79 -21.28
CA LEU A 226 -16.86 -6.58 -22.22
C LEU A 226 -17.52 -6.68 -23.61
#